data_8606df4aca0fa4e284851a6ba4635294
#
_entry.id   8606df4aca0fa4e284851a6ba4635294
#
_cell.length_a   1.000
_cell.length_b   1.000
_cell.length_c   1.000
_cell.angle_alpha   90.00
_cell.angle_beta   90.00
_cell.angle_gamma   90.00
#
_symmetry.space_group_name_H-M   'P 1'
#
loop_
_entity.id
_entity.type
_entity.pdbx_description
1 polymer ?
#
loop_
_entity_poly.entity_id
_entity_poly.type
_entity_poly.pdbx_seq_one_letter_code
_entity_poly.pdbx_strand_id
1 'polypeptide(L)'
;MKQAVAQLRATSTALAALKHEMQALTSMLPEYPIVMDMFGVGPTLGPQLIAEIGDVRRFYSKKALVAYAGLDAPPNDSGDVTGRHKSMSKIGASSLRRTLFLVMSVYLQTAPLDEPVCQFMDRKRAEGKLYRVYMMASANKFLRIYYATVKAYLESLEHTA
;
A
#
# COMPACT_ATOMS: atom_id res chain seq x y z
N MET A 1 24.41 18.22 23.27
CA MET A 1 24.35 16.76 23.08
C MET A 1 23.35 16.06 24.00
N LYS A 2 23.35 16.23 25.32
CA LYS A 2 22.41 15.61 26.29
C LYS A 2 20.93 15.90 25.96
N GLN A 3 20.60 17.15 25.62
CA GLN A 3 19.23 17.56 25.29
C GLN A 3 18.71 16.90 24.00
N ALA A 4 19.52 16.79 22.95
CA ALA A 4 19.17 16.12 21.71
C ALA A 4 18.88 14.61 21.91
N VAL A 5 19.69 13.95 22.78
CA VAL A 5 19.47 12.54 23.15
C VAL A 5 18.18 12.36 23.94
N ALA A 6 17.89 13.28 24.88
CA ALA A 6 16.63 13.25 25.65
C ALA A 6 15.42 13.43 24.73
N GLN A 7 15.47 14.37 23.79
CA GLN A 7 14.41 14.61 22.81
C GLN A 7 14.21 13.40 21.88
N LEU A 8 15.30 12.78 21.39
CA LEU A 8 15.23 11.58 20.58
C LEU A 8 14.54 10.43 21.34
N ARG A 9 14.91 10.21 22.60
CA ARG A 9 14.29 9.18 23.45
C ARG A 9 12.81 9.44 23.67
N ALA A 10 12.42 10.67 24.02
CA ALA A 10 11.02 11.04 24.21
C ALA A 10 10.19 10.82 22.94
N THR A 11 10.71 11.24 21.78
CA THR A 11 10.03 11.04 20.48
C THR A 11 9.91 9.55 20.12
N SER A 12 10.97 8.77 20.38
CA SER A 12 10.96 7.32 20.13
C SER A 12 9.92 6.60 21.00
N THR A 13 9.81 6.97 22.29
CA THR A 13 8.82 6.41 23.21
C THR A 13 7.40 6.78 22.78
N ALA A 14 7.16 8.04 22.43
CA ALA A 14 5.86 8.49 21.94
C ALA A 14 5.46 7.78 20.64
N LEU A 15 6.39 7.59 19.71
CA LEU A 15 6.15 6.85 18.46
C LEU A 15 5.80 5.37 18.74
N ALA A 16 6.50 4.73 19.69
CA ALA A 16 6.21 3.34 20.05
C ALA A 16 4.80 3.22 20.66
N ALA A 17 4.40 4.15 21.54
CA ALA A 17 3.07 4.18 22.13
C ALA A 17 1.99 4.36 21.05
N LEU A 18 2.15 5.31 20.13
CA LEU A 18 1.20 5.53 19.02
C LEU A 18 1.07 4.32 18.10
N LYS A 19 2.18 3.65 17.79
CA LYS A 19 2.13 2.40 16.99
C LYS A 19 1.35 1.29 17.68
N HIS A 20 1.56 1.13 18.99
CA HIS A 20 0.86 0.15 19.79
C HIS A 20 -0.65 0.44 19.84
N GLU A 21 -1.04 1.70 20.06
CA GLU A 21 -2.45 2.13 20.08
C GLU A 21 -3.10 1.91 18.71
N MET A 22 -2.44 2.32 17.63
CA MET A 22 -2.93 2.10 16.26
C MET A 22 -3.13 0.61 15.97
N GLN A 23 -2.20 -0.25 16.39
CA GLN A 23 -2.32 -1.70 16.24
C GLN A 23 -3.49 -2.26 17.06
N ALA A 24 -3.68 -1.81 18.30
CA ALA A 24 -4.79 -2.21 19.15
C ALA A 24 -6.15 -1.84 18.54
N LEU A 25 -6.30 -0.61 18.03
CA LEU A 25 -7.52 -0.15 17.38
C LEU A 25 -7.81 -0.92 16.08
N THR A 26 -6.79 -1.12 15.24
CA THR A 26 -6.98 -1.82 13.97
C THR A 26 -7.22 -3.32 14.14
N SER A 27 -6.72 -3.94 15.21
CA SER A 27 -6.96 -5.37 15.49
C SER A 27 -8.43 -5.70 15.79
N MET A 28 -9.25 -4.69 16.11
CA MET A 28 -10.70 -4.84 16.30
C MET A 28 -11.49 -4.80 14.98
N LEU A 29 -10.85 -4.45 13.87
CA LEU A 29 -11.50 -4.38 12.57
C LEU A 29 -11.58 -5.75 11.91
N PRO A 30 -12.70 -6.09 11.25
CA PRO A 30 -12.91 -7.42 10.69
C PRO A 30 -11.88 -7.77 9.62
N GLU A 31 -11.38 -6.81 8.86
CA GLU A 31 -10.38 -7.02 7.82
C GLU A 31 -8.95 -7.23 8.34
N TYR A 32 -8.70 -6.99 9.63
CA TYR A 32 -7.35 -7.05 10.19
C TYR A 32 -6.64 -8.40 9.94
N PRO A 33 -7.27 -9.57 10.19
CA PRO A 33 -6.59 -10.86 10.00
C PRO A 33 -6.13 -11.07 8.56
N ILE A 34 -6.99 -10.79 7.58
CA ILE A 34 -6.69 -11.01 6.17
C ILE A 34 -5.63 -10.02 5.64
N VAL A 35 -5.61 -8.79 6.18
CA VAL A 35 -4.58 -7.79 5.83
C VAL A 35 -3.22 -8.20 6.40
N MET A 36 -3.19 -8.72 7.63
CA MET A 36 -1.95 -9.17 8.27
C MET A 36 -1.36 -10.43 7.64
N ASP A 37 -2.18 -11.24 6.97
CA ASP A 37 -1.75 -12.44 6.23
C ASP A 37 -1.11 -12.09 4.88
N MET A 38 -1.27 -10.85 4.40
CA MET A 38 -0.67 -10.42 3.14
C MET A 38 0.84 -10.27 3.26
N PHE A 39 1.59 -10.82 2.30
CA PHE A 39 3.04 -10.69 2.29
C PHE A 39 3.49 -9.21 2.31
N GLY A 40 4.57 -8.93 3.02
CA GLY A 40 5.14 -7.58 3.13
C GLY A 40 4.38 -6.63 4.05
N VAL A 41 3.27 -7.10 4.64
CA VAL A 41 2.40 -6.33 5.54
C VAL A 41 2.64 -6.81 6.97
N GLY A 42 3.57 -6.18 7.65
CA GLY A 42 3.88 -6.52 9.05
C GLY A 42 3.08 -5.66 10.06
N PRO A 43 3.32 -5.84 11.37
CA PRO A 43 2.56 -5.20 12.45
C PRO A 43 2.65 -3.67 12.48
N THR A 44 3.50 -3.08 11.69
CA THR A 44 3.58 -1.61 11.51
C THR A 44 2.85 -1.17 10.24
N LEU A 45 3.06 -1.87 9.12
CA LEU A 45 2.52 -1.45 7.82
C LEU A 45 1.05 -1.87 7.63
N GLY A 46 0.62 -2.98 8.25
CA GLY A 46 -0.77 -3.44 8.21
C GLY A 46 -1.74 -2.43 8.80
N PRO A 47 -1.57 -2.02 10.07
CA PRO A 47 -2.37 -0.96 10.67
C PRO A 47 -2.35 0.35 9.89
N GLN A 48 -1.20 0.74 9.32
CA GLN A 48 -1.12 1.92 8.46
C GLN A 48 -1.95 1.79 7.19
N LEU A 49 -1.89 0.65 6.51
CA LEU A 49 -2.71 0.40 5.31
C LEU A 49 -4.20 0.44 5.63
N ILE A 50 -4.61 -0.20 6.73
CA ILE A 50 -6.01 -0.20 7.18
C ILE A 50 -6.47 1.22 7.50
N ALA A 51 -5.70 1.99 8.26
CA ALA A 51 -6.04 3.37 8.63
C ALA A 51 -6.11 4.31 7.41
N GLU A 52 -5.21 4.14 6.43
CA GLU A 52 -5.14 4.98 5.23
C GLU A 52 -6.23 4.66 4.21
N ILE A 53 -6.57 3.38 4.06
CA ILE A 53 -7.58 2.92 3.10
C ILE A 53 -8.98 3.02 3.70
N GLY A 54 -9.13 2.71 5.01
CA GLY A 54 -10.44 2.56 5.65
C GLY A 54 -11.22 1.40 5.03
N ASP A 55 -12.55 1.45 5.10
CA ASP A 55 -13.39 0.42 4.50
C ASP A 55 -13.19 0.35 2.98
N VAL A 56 -12.70 -0.79 2.53
CA VAL A 56 -12.42 -1.01 1.11
C VAL A 56 -13.70 -0.95 0.24
N ARG A 57 -14.87 -1.21 0.82
CA ARG A 57 -16.18 -1.20 0.13
C ARG A 57 -16.62 0.20 -0.28
N ARG A 58 -16.06 1.26 0.33
CA ARG A 58 -16.30 2.65 -0.11
C ARG A 58 -15.80 2.93 -1.52
N PHE A 59 -14.91 2.10 -2.05
CA PHE A 59 -14.43 2.23 -3.41
C PHE A 59 -15.25 1.35 -4.35
N TYR A 60 -15.87 1.95 -5.36
CA TYR A 60 -16.67 1.23 -6.34
C TYR A 60 -15.85 0.25 -7.20
N SER A 61 -14.52 0.37 -7.26
CA SER A 61 -13.66 -0.51 -8.02
C SER A 61 -12.20 -0.48 -7.53
N LYS A 62 -11.43 -1.52 -7.88
CA LYS A 62 -9.98 -1.54 -7.68
C LYS A 62 -9.25 -0.37 -8.35
N LYS A 63 -9.80 0.17 -9.46
CA LYS A 63 -9.23 1.37 -10.11
C LYS A 63 -9.45 2.62 -9.27
N ALA A 64 -10.58 2.74 -8.59
CA ALA A 64 -10.87 3.87 -7.70
C ALA A 64 -9.89 3.91 -6.52
N LEU A 65 -9.56 2.76 -5.91
CA LEU A 65 -8.54 2.69 -4.85
C LEU A 65 -7.15 3.08 -5.38
N VAL A 66 -6.79 2.63 -6.58
CA VAL A 66 -5.50 3.01 -7.22
C VAL A 66 -5.44 4.51 -7.48
N ALA A 67 -6.53 5.12 -7.97
CA ALA A 67 -6.63 6.57 -8.16
C ALA A 67 -6.59 7.33 -6.84
N TYR A 68 -7.26 6.83 -5.80
CA TYR A 68 -7.17 7.39 -4.44
C TYR A 68 -5.74 7.43 -3.92
N ALA A 69 -4.94 6.40 -4.19
CA ALA A 69 -3.52 6.39 -3.88
C ALA A 69 -2.69 7.30 -4.81
N GLY A 70 -3.26 7.81 -5.91
CA GLY A 70 -2.58 8.59 -6.92
C GLY A 70 -1.51 7.80 -7.69
N LEU A 71 -1.74 6.50 -7.85
CA LEU A 71 -0.89 5.58 -8.61
C LEU A 71 -1.42 5.31 -10.02
N ASP A 72 -2.54 5.94 -10.38
CA ASP A 72 -3.09 5.92 -11.72
C ASP A 72 -2.25 6.77 -12.67
N ALA A 73 -2.30 6.45 -13.94
CA ALA A 73 -1.77 7.29 -15.00
C ALA A 73 -2.98 7.92 -15.71
N PRO A 74 -3.30 9.19 -15.44
CA PRO A 74 -4.40 9.86 -16.11
C PRO A 74 -4.16 9.91 -17.62
N PRO A 75 -5.21 9.90 -18.45
CA PRO A 75 -5.06 10.13 -19.86
C PRO A 75 -4.46 11.53 -20.07
N ASN A 76 -3.33 11.59 -20.76
CA ASN A 76 -2.69 12.85 -21.15
C ASN A 76 -3.06 13.13 -22.61
N ASP A 77 -4.37 13.18 -22.87
CA ASP A 77 -4.88 13.46 -24.19
C ASP A 77 -5.25 14.94 -24.24
N SER A 78 -4.33 15.77 -24.71
CA SER A 78 -4.62 17.15 -25.12
C SER A 78 -4.54 17.22 -26.64
N GLY A 79 -5.69 17.19 -27.30
CA GLY A 79 -5.78 17.24 -28.76
C GLY A 79 -5.21 15.98 -29.45
N ASP A 80 -4.57 16.14 -30.60
CA ASP A 80 -4.07 15.05 -31.45
C ASP A 80 -2.76 14.39 -30.95
N VAL A 81 -2.25 14.77 -29.78
CA VAL A 81 -0.98 14.22 -29.24
C VAL A 81 -1.24 13.20 -28.15
N THR A 82 -1.18 11.93 -28.49
CA THR A 82 -1.12 10.81 -27.51
C THR A 82 0.28 10.74 -26.91
N GLY A 83 0.42 11.22 -25.68
CA GLY A 83 1.70 11.16 -24.96
C GLY A 83 2.14 9.71 -24.69
N ARG A 84 3.29 9.30 -25.24
CA ARG A 84 3.86 7.93 -25.08
C ARG A 84 4.33 7.63 -23.66
N HIS A 85 4.57 8.62 -22.81
CA HIS A 85 5.03 8.46 -21.43
C HIS A 85 4.01 9.05 -20.46
N LYS A 86 3.25 8.18 -19.80
CA LYS A 86 2.29 8.59 -18.77
C LYS A 86 2.94 8.49 -17.39
N SER A 87 3.11 9.62 -16.72
CA SER A 87 3.49 9.65 -15.31
C SER A 87 2.27 9.37 -14.43
N MET A 88 2.51 8.86 -13.21
CA MET A 88 1.42 8.73 -12.23
C MET A 88 0.88 10.11 -11.84
N SER A 89 -0.43 10.18 -11.52
CA SER A 89 -1.13 11.43 -11.20
C SER A 89 -0.55 12.15 -9.99
N LYS A 90 -0.09 11.40 -8.99
CA LYS A 90 0.30 11.87 -7.65
C LYS A 90 -0.81 12.67 -6.92
N ILE A 91 -1.99 12.75 -7.51
CA ILE A 91 -3.18 13.39 -6.94
C ILE A 91 -3.85 12.33 -6.06
N GLY A 92 -3.85 12.54 -4.73
CA GLY A 92 -4.45 11.60 -3.78
C GLY A 92 -3.61 11.41 -2.51
N ALA A 93 -3.89 10.35 -1.76
CA ALA A 93 -3.29 10.06 -0.44
C ALA A 93 -1.77 9.82 -0.55
N SER A 94 -0.98 10.84 -0.21
CA SER A 94 0.50 10.75 -0.23
C SER A 94 1.05 9.83 0.85
N SER A 95 0.39 9.76 2.00
CA SER A 95 0.68 8.85 3.11
C SER A 95 0.53 7.40 2.66
N LEU A 96 -0.59 7.04 2.01
CA LEU A 96 -0.80 5.71 1.45
C LEU A 96 0.28 5.34 0.43
N ARG A 97 0.67 6.25 -0.47
CA ARG A 97 1.78 5.99 -1.41
C ARG A 97 3.09 5.70 -0.70
N ARG A 98 3.39 6.42 0.40
CA ARG A 98 4.59 6.17 1.21
C ARG A 98 4.53 4.78 1.86
N THR A 99 3.41 4.41 2.46
CA THR A 99 3.22 3.09 3.08
C THR A 99 3.38 1.98 2.03
N LEU A 100 2.79 2.13 0.86
CA LEU A 100 2.92 1.20 -0.25
C LEU A 100 4.37 1.09 -0.75
N PHE A 101 5.11 2.20 -0.79
CA PHE A 101 6.54 2.15 -1.15
C PHE A 101 7.35 1.34 -0.13
N LEU A 102 7.02 1.46 1.16
CA LEU A 102 7.67 0.67 2.22
C LEU A 102 7.31 -0.82 2.08
N VAL A 103 6.04 -1.16 1.81
CA VAL A 103 5.63 -2.54 1.51
C VAL A 103 6.43 -3.09 0.32
N MET A 104 6.53 -2.33 -0.77
CA MET A 104 7.32 -2.77 -1.93
C MET A 104 8.82 -2.90 -1.63
N SER A 105 9.34 -2.14 -0.66
CA SER A 105 10.73 -2.30 -0.21
C SER A 105 10.94 -3.63 0.53
N VAL A 106 9.94 -4.09 1.29
CA VAL A 106 9.95 -5.43 1.90
C VAL A 106 9.91 -6.51 0.81
N TYR A 107 9.02 -6.37 -0.18
CA TYR A 107 8.97 -7.28 -1.33
C TYR A 107 10.31 -7.41 -2.04
N LEU A 108 10.97 -6.30 -2.29
CA LEU A 108 12.27 -6.30 -2.98
C LEU A 108 13.37 -7.04 -2.21
N GLN A 109 13.28 -7.07 -0.88
CA GLN A 109 14.32 -7.64 -0.02
C GLN A 109 14.05 -9.09 0.36
N THR A 110 12.80 -9.48 0.54
CA THR A 110 12.46 -10.72 1.24
C THR A 110 11.35 -11.54 0.57
N ALA A 111 10.75 -11.08 -0.55
CA ALA A 111 9.66 -11.81 -1.17
C ALA A 111 10.10 -13.16 -1.75
N PRO A 112 9.30 -14.22 -1.55
CA PRO A 112 9.48 -15.49 -2.27
C PRO A 112 9.32 -15.29 -3.77
N LEU A 113 10.05 -16.08 -4.57
CA LEU A 113 10.03 -15.97 -6.04
C LEU A 113 8.68 -16.34 -6.66
N ASP A 114 7.87 -17.12 -5.98
CA ASP A 114 6.53 -17.56 -6.40
C ASP A 114 5.43 -16.55 -6.05
N GLU A 115 5.74 -15.51 -5.28
CA GLU A 115 4.76 -14.49 -4.89
C GLU A 115 4.36 -13.61 -6.10
N PRO A 116 3.05 -13.43 -6.38
CA PRO A 116 2.57 -12.79 -7.62
C PRO A 116 3.03 -11.34 -7.83
N VAL A 117 3.22 -10.56 -6.76
CA VAL A 117 3.71 -9.17 -6.86
C VAL A 117 5.21 -9.16 -7.10
N CYS A 118 5.95 -10.11 -6.47
CA CYS A 118 7.39 -10.28 -6.70
C CYS A 118 7.67 -10.64 -8.17
N GLN A 119 6.97 -11.65 -8.71
CA GLN A 119 7.08 -12.03 -10.12
C GLN A 119 6.77 -10.86 -11.07
N PHE A 120 5.77 -10.05 -10.73
CA PHE A 120 5.45 -8.86 -11.52
C PHE A 120 6.56 -7.81 -11.43
N MET A 121 7.12 -7.60 -10.25
CA MET A 121 8.23 -6.67 -10.01
C MET A 121 9.46 -7.07 -10.82
N ASP A 122 9.85 -8.35 -10.78
CA ASP A 122 11.01 -8.86 -11.49
C ASP A 122 10.84 -8.78 -13.01
N ARG A 123 9.64 -9.07 -13.52
CA ARG A 123 9.33 -8.86 -14.93
C ARG A 123 9.53 -7.40 -15.34
N LYS A 124 9.08 -6.45 -14.51
CA LYS A 124 9.26 -5.02 -14.79
C LYS A 124 10.72 -4.57 -14.71
N ARG A 125 11.50 -5.19 -13.84
CA ARG A 125 12.96 -4.99 -13.79
C ARG A 125 13.63 -5.54 -15.04
N ALA A 126 13.27 -6.73 -15.47
CA ALA A 126 13.79 -7.36 -16.69
C ALA A 126 13.44 -6.57 -17.97
N GLU A 127 12.28 -5.85 -17.98
CA GLU A 127 11.92 -4.89 -19.03
C GLU A 127 12.81 -3.61 -19.03
N GLY A 128 13.79 -3.50 -18.14
CA GLY A 128 14.67 -2.32 -18.03
C GLY A 128 14.01 -1.09 -17.43
N LYS A 129 12.89 -1.24 -16.70
CA LYS A 129 12.21 -0.10 -16.06
C LYS A 129 13.04 0.46 -14.90
N LEU A 130 13.03 1.79 -14.76
CA LEU A 130 13.70 2.47 -13.67
C LEU A 130 13.13 2.04 -12.30
N TYR A 131 13.97 2.07 -11.26
CA TYR A 131 13.63 1.67 -9.89
C TYR A 131 12.25 2.17 -9.43
N ARG A 132 12.02 3.47 -9.48
CA ARG A 132 10.73 4.06 -9.04
C ARG A 132 9.55 3.61 -9.89
N VAL A 133 9.76 3.31 -11.17
CA VAL A 133 8.70 2.89 -12.08
C VAL A 133 8.24 1.48 -11.73
N TYR A 134 9.16 0.52 -11.59
CA TYR A 134 8.75 -0.84 -11.25
C TYR A 134 8.21 -0.95 -9.82
N MET A 135 8.74 -0.19 -8.85
CA MET A 135 8.20 -0.13 -7.49
C MET A 135 6.75 0.35 -7.47
N MET A 136 6.44 1.45 -8.15
CA MET A 136 5.08 1.99 -8.18
C MET A 136 4.11 1.16 -9.02
N ALA A 137 4.58 0.53 -10.10
CA ALA A 137 3.79 -0.43 -10.86
C ALA A 137 3.43 -1.67 -10.00
N SER A 138 4.37 -2.14 -9.18
CA SER A 138 4.15 -3.25 -8.26
C SER A 138 3.21 -2.86 -7.11
N ALA A 139 3.32 -1.64 -6.58
CA ALA A 139 2.38 -1.08 -5.62
C ALA A 139 0.93 -1.01 -6.18
N ASN A 140 0.78 -0.64 -7.45
CA ASN A 140 -0.52 -0.68 -8.13
C ASN A 140 -1.07 -2.13 -8.22
N LYS A 141 -0.20 -3.10 -8.56
CA LYS A 141 -0.56 -4.53 -8.57
C LYS A 141 -0.99 -5.00 -7.18
N PHE A 142 -0.22 -4.66 -6.15
CA PHE A 142 -0.52 -4.98 -4.75
C PHE A 142 -1.89 -4.41 -4.32
N LEU A 143 -2.17 -3.12 -4.57
CA LEU A 143 -3.46 -2.51 -4.22
C LEU A 143 -4.66 -3.20 -4.89
N ARG A 144 -4.49 -3.70 -6.10
CA ARG A 144 -5.55 -4.44 -6.79
C ARG A 144 -5.82 -5.79 -6.15
N ILE A 145 -4.77 -6.46 -5.67
CA ILE A 145 -4.88 -7.71 -4.90
C ILE A 145 -5.51 -7.39 -3.55
N TYR A 146 -5.00 -6.40 -2.83
CA TYR A 146 -5.55 -5.94 -1.56
C TYR A 146 -7.05 -5.71 -1.65
N TYR A 147 -7.49 -4.90 -2.64
CA TYR A 147 -8.90 -4.61 -2.85
C TYR A 147 -9.74 -5.88 -3.03
N ALA A 148 -9.29 -6.78 -3.90
CA ALA A 148 -10.05 -8.00 -4.21
C ALA A 148 -10.11 -8.95 -2.99
N THR A 149 -8.98 -9.15 -2.32
CA THR A 149 -8.87 -10.08 -1.18
C THR A 149 -9.66 -9.57 0.02
N VAL A 150 -9.47 -8.31 0.40
CA VAL A 150 -10.15 -7.73 1.58
C VAL A 150 -11.66 -7.61 1.33
N LYS A 151 -12.06 -7.19 0.13
CA LYS A 151 -13.47 -7.08 -0.22
C LYS A 151 -14.17 -8.45 -0.18
N ALA A 152 -13.60 -9.46 -0.83
CA ALA A 152 -14.15 -10.82 -0.82
C ALA A 152 -14.25 -11.40 0.60
N TYR A 153 -13.25 -11.14 1.43
CA TYR A 153 -13.26 -11.55 2.84
C TYR A 153 -14.40 -10.90 3.62
N LEU A 154 -14.56 -9.58 3.52
CA LEU A 154 -15.65 -8.86 4.21
C LEU A 154 -17.04 -9.32 3.73
N GLU A 155 -17.21 -9.52 2.42
CA GLU A 155 -18.46 -10.06 1.85
C GLU A 155 -18.75 -11.48 2.37
N SER A 156 -17.72 -12.32 2.56
CA SER A 156 -17.90 -13.67 3.12
C SER A 156 -18.38 -13.65 4.57
N LEU A 157 -17.92 -12.69 5.38
CA LEU A 157 -18.36 -12.52 6.76
C LEU A 157 -19.84 -12.12 6.85
N GLU A 158 -20.31 -11.28 5.95
CA GLU A 158 -21.72 -10.85 5.89
C GLU A 158 -22.68 -11.99 5.50
N HIS A 159 -22.20 -12.95 4.70
CA HIS A 159 -23.03 -14.12 4.30
C HIS A 159 -23.08 -15.21 5.38
N THR A 160 -22.19 -15.14 6.38
CA THR A 160 -22.08 -16.14 7.44
C THR A 160 -22.75 -15.68 8.74
N ALA A 161 -23.10 -14.41 8.85
CA ALA A 161 -23.79 -13.80 10.00
C ALA A 161 -25.31 -13.77 9.78
#